data_1dc83926f217af741b137b29f4bf0297
#
_entry.id   1dc83926f217af741b137b29f4bf0297
#
_cell.length_a   1.000
_cell.length_b   1.000
_cell.length_c   1.000
_cell.angle_alpha   90.00
_cell.angle_beta   90.00
_cell.angle_gamma   90.00
#
_symmetry.space_group_name_H-M   'P 1'
#
loop_
_entity.id
_entity.type
_entity.pdbx_description
1 polymer ?
#
loop_
_entity_poly.entity_id
_entity_poly.type
_entity_poly.pdbx_seq_one_letter_code
_entity_poly.pdbx_strand_id
1 'polypeptide(L)'
;MVLNVQSEIAGDVQRKPIEVISTGAILGAEVRGVDLKNIDASQFTALKHAWHDHQVILARGQTLGDQDLIAFSRRFGDLDWAPVQETGRRFVEGLPEIYIVSNVTVNGQPIGSLGAGEAVWHTDMSYLDVPPMASMLYALEVPPAGGNTSFCSMYAVYEALPDRLKRRIANLKIKHDGTYNSGGYLRQGVTATDDPRKSPGAVHPLVCVHPDTGRRMLYLGRRRNAYLMGL
;
A
#
# COMPACT_ATOMS: atom_id res chain seq x y z
N MET A 1 -57.48 -4.01 -12.89
CA MET A 1 -56.26 -3.94 -13.71
C MET A 1 -55.11 -4.02 -12.72
N VAL A 2 -54.59 -5.25 -12.52
CA VAL A 2 -53.49 -5.51 -11.54
C VAL A 2 -52.21 -5.55 -12.36
N LEU A 3 -51.31 -4.57 -12.14
CA LEU A 3 -49.98 -4.54 -12.73
C LEU A 3 -49.08 -5.46 -11.90
N ASN A 4 -48.71 -6.57 -12.47
CA ASN A 4 -47.70 -7.48 -11.95
C ASN A 4 -46.33 -6.91 -12.33
N VAL A 5 -45.63 -6.30 -11.35
CA VAL A 5 -44.21 -5.93 -11.51
C VAL A 5 -43.41 -7.16 -11.11
N GLN A 6 -43.02 -7.96 -12.07
CA GLN A 6 -41.94 -8.94 -11.89
C GLN A 6 -40.63 -8.17 -11.79
N SER A 7 -40.08 -8.07 -10.60
CA SER A 7 -38.69 -7.71 -10.39
C SER A 7 -37.84 -8.86 -10.96
N GLU A 8 -37.23 -8.65 -12.11
CA GLU A 8 -36.11 -9.48 -12.56
C GLU A 8 -34.99 -9.34 -11.53
N ILE A 9 -34.86 -10.35 -10.69
CA ILE A 9 -33.65 -10.57 -9.91
C ILE A 9 -32.59 -10.95 -10.96
N ALA A 10 -31.70 -10.01 -11.29
CA ALA A 10 -30.51 -10.30 -12.07
C ALA A 10 -29.78 -11.43 -11.35
N GLY A 11 -29.79 -12.63 -11.93
CA GLY A 11 -29.12 -13.79 -11.37
C GLY A 11 -27.63 -13.46 -11.20
N ASP A 12 -27.15 -13.63 -9.98
CA ASP A 12 -25.75 -13.51 -9.64
C ASP A 12 -24.98 -14.54 -10.49
N VAL A 13 -24.35 -14.09 -11.57
CA VAL A 13 -23.54 -14.95 -12.44
C VAL A 13 -22.31 -15.34 -11.65
N GLN A 14 -22.41 -16.47 -10.96
CA GLN A 14 -21.32 -17.01 -10.16
C GLN A 14 -20.11 -17.26 -11.06
N ARG A 15 -19.09 -16.40 -10.95
CA ARG A 15 -17.87 -16.52 -11.76
C ARG A 15 -17.03 -17.69 -11.26
N LYS A 16 -16.13 -18.17 -12.12
CA LYS A 16 -15.18 -19.22 -11.72
C LYS A 16 -14.34 -18.75 -10.53
N PRO A 17 -14.01 -19.68 -9.60
CA PRO A 17 -13.08 -19.37 -8.53
C PRO A 17 -11.76 -18.83 -9.08
N ILE A 18 -11.14 -17.92 -8.35
CA ILE A 18 -9.79 -17.44 -8.66
C ILE A 18 -8.76 -18.52 -8.34
N GLU A 19 -7.67 -18.53 -9.08
CA GLU A 19 -6.51 -19.39 -8.81
C GLU A 19 -5.45 -18.57 -8.10
N VAL A 20 -4.92 -19.07 -6.98
CA VAL A 20 -3.86 -18.42 -6.20
C VAL A 20 -2.58 -19.25 -6.31
N ILE A 21 -1.54 -18.68 -6.89
CA ILE A 21 -0.26 -19.35 -7.14
C ILE A 21 0.81 -18.67 -6.28
N SER A 22 1.24 -19.35 -5.21
CA SER A 22 2.33 -18.86 -4.36
C SER A 22 3.63 -18.73 -5.14
N THR A 23 4.43 -17.72 -4.83
CA THR A 23 5.80 -17.59 -5.34
C THR A 23 6.76 -18.68 -4.83
N GLY A 24 6.35 -19.42 -3.79
CA GLY A 24 7.22 -20.33 -3.05
C GLY A 24 8.14 -19.64 -2.05
N ALA A 25 8.14 -18.31 -1.99
CA ALA A 25 8.87 -17.52 -1.01
C ALA A 25 8.00 -17.22 0.23
N ILE A 26 8.58 -16.52 1.22
CA ILE A 26 7.90 -16.14 2.47
C ILE A 26 6.66 -15.25 2.21
N LEU A 27 6.65 -14.52 1.11
CA LEU A 27 5.54 -13.68 0.68
C LEU A 27 5.38 -13.70 -0.83
N GLY A 28 4.21 -13.27 -1.29
CA GLY A 28 3.89 -13.11 -2.70
C GLY A 28 3.09 -14.26 -3.27
N ALA A 29 2.01 -13.91 -3.99
CA ALA A 29 1.25 -14.84 -4.84
C ALA A 29 0.76 -14.14 -6.10
N GLU A 30 0.65 -14.90 -7.18
CA GLU A 30 -0.09 -14.48 -8.38
C GLU A 30 -1.54 -14.95 -8.26
N VAL A 31 -2.49 -14.05 -8.57
CA VAL A 31 -3.91 -14.36 -8.62
C VAL A 31 -4.35 -14.35 -10.08
N ARG A 32 -4.89 -15.48 -10.56
CA ARG A 32 -5.36 -15.69 -11.93
C ARG A 32 -6.87 -15.89 -11.97
N GLY A 33 -7.43 -15.71 -13.16
CA GLY A 33 -8.87 -15.91 -13.38
C GLY A 33 -9.74 -14.80 -12.80
N VAL A 34 -9.16 -13.63 -12.51
CA VAL A 34 -9.84 -12.46 -11.99
C VAL A 34 -9.84 -11.32 -13.01
N ASP A 35 -10.97 -10.64 -13.11
CA ASP A 35 -11.12 -9.34 -13.76
C ASP A 35 -11.47 -8.33 -12.64
N LEU A 36 -10.50 -7.50 -12.25
CA LEU A 36 -10.66 -6.59 -11.11
C LEU A 36 -11.73 -5.53 -11.34
N LYS A 37 -12.01 -5.19 -12.62
CA LYS A 37 -13.07 -4.25 -12.98
C LYS A 37 -14.47 -4.82 -12.67
N ASN A 38 -14.64 -6.12 -12.82
CA ASN A 38 -15.92 -6.80 -12.70
C ASN A 38 -15.92 -7.91 -11.63
N ILE A 39 -14.99 -7.88 -10.68
CA ILE A 39 -14.86 -8.91 -9.64
C ILE A 39 -16.13 -8.99 -8.77
N ASP A 40 -16.69 -10.20 -8.62
CA ASP A 40 -17.84 -10.44 -7.76
C ASP A 40 -17.46 -10.50 -6.26
N ALA A 41 -18.44 -10.65 -5.37
CA ALA A 41 -18.23 -10.68 -3.93
C ALA A 41 -17.44 -11.91 -3.48
N SER A 42 -17.68 -13.08 -4.10
CA SER A 42 -17.00 -14.33 -3.77
C SER A 42 -15.52 -14.28 -4.16
N GLN A 43 -15.25 -13.85 -5.40
CA GLN A 43 -13.88 -13.67 -5.89
C GLN A 43 -13.11 -12.61 -5.07
N PHE A 44 -13.77 -11.51 -4.68
CA PHE A 44 -13.14 -10.49 -3.85
C PHE A 44 -12.79 -11.02 -2.45
N THR A 45 -13.67 -11.81 -1.84
CA THR A 45 -13.41 -12.46 -0.56
C THR A 45 -12.20 -13.39 -0.66
N ALA A 46 -12.15 -14.22 -1.71
CA ALA A 46 -11.02 -15.12 -1.94
C ALA A 46 -9.71 -14.35 -2.19
N LEU A 47 -9.78 -13.25 -2.96
CA LEU A 47 -8.63 -12.38 -3.19
C LEU A 47 -8.13 -11.72 -1.90
N LYS A 48 -9.04 -11.26 -1.03
CA LYS A 48 -8.69 -10.68 0.26
C LYS A 48 -8.02 -11.72 1.17
N HIS A 49 -8.51 -12.96 1.21
CA HIS A 49 -7.86 -14.05 1.95
C HIS A 49 -6.45 -14.34 1.39
N ALA A 50 -6.31 -14.46 0.07
CA ALA A 50 -5.01 -14.65 -0.57
C ALA A 50 -4.02 -13.52 -0.20
N TRP A 51 -4.50 -12.27 -0.17
CA TRP A 51 -3.67 -11.14 0.25
C TRP A 51 -3.24 -11.25 1.73
N HIS A 52 -4.12 -11.64 2.65
CA HIS A 52 -3.76 -11.83 4.05
C HIS A 52 -2.72 -12.95 4.24
N ASP A 53 -2.85 -14.04 3.47
CA ASP A 53 -1.94 -15.19 3.57
C ASP A 53 -0.58 -14.88 2.95
N HIS A 54 -0.57 -14.22 1.79
CA HIS A 54 0.65 -13.98 1.00
C HIS A 54 1.21 -12.56 1.12
N GLN A 55 0.51 -11.61 1.77
CA GLN A 55 0.93 -10.22 2.05
C GLN A 55 1.09 -9.34 0.81
N VAL A 56 1.51 -9.88 -0.31
CA VAL A 56 1.59 -9.21 -1.62
C VAL A 56 0.95 -10.12 -2.66
N ILE A 57 0.04 -9.57 -3.45
CA ILE A 57 -0.58 -10.29 -4.56
C ILE A 57 -0.38 -9.54 -5.88
N LEU A 58 -0.29 -10.30 -6.95
CA LEU A 58 -0.14 -9.80 -8.30
C LEU A 58 -1.27 -10.35 -9.19
N ALA A 59 -2.03 -9.46 -9.82
CA ALA A 59 -3.04 -9.81 -10.82
C ALA A 59 -2.56 -9.30 -12.19
N ARG A 60 -2.17 -10.21 -13.09
CA ARG A 60 -1.69 -9.85 -14.42
C ARG A 60 -2.82 -9.65 -15.41
N GLY A 61 -2.52 -8.95 -16.52
CA GLY A 61 -3.43 -8.82 -17.66
C GLY A 61 -4.68 -7.98 -17.37
N GLN A 62 -4.64 -7.11 -16.36
CA GLN A 62 -5.74 -6.21 -16.04
C GLN A 62 -5.75 -5.01 -17.00
N THR A 63 -6.96 -4.55 -17.36
CA THR A 63 -7.16 -3.33 -18.14
C THR A 63 -8.07 -2.40 -17.35
N LEU A 64 -7.50 -1.49 -16.58
CA LEU A 64 -8.21 -0.58 -15.70
C LEU A 64 -8.02 0.87 -16.19
N GLY A 65 -9.11 1.62 -16.20
CA GLY A 65 -9.03 3.08 -16.17
C GLY A 65 -8.88 3.58 -14.73
N ASP A 66 -8.63 4.87 -14.57
CA ASP A 66 -8.46 5.50 -13.24
C ASP A 66 -9.68 5.28 -12.33
N GLN A 67 -10.89 5.39 -12.89
CA GLN A 67 -12.13 5.15 -12.15
C GLN A 67 -12.29 3.67 -11.75
N ASP A 68 -11.85 2.73 -12.59
CA ASP A 68 -11.89 1.30 -12.28
C ASP A 68 -10.93 0.98 -11.13
N LEU A 69 -9.72 1.57 -11.14
CA LEU A 69 -8.74 1.45 -10.07
C LEU A 69 -9.30 1.97 -8.74
N ILE A 70 -9.91 3.15 -8.75
CA ILE A 70 -10.57 3.75 -7.58
C ILE A 70 -11.71 2.86 -7.09
N ALA A 71 -12.59 2.42 -7.99
CA ALA A 71 -13.74 1.59 -7.62
C ALA A 71 -13.32 0.26 -7.00
N PHE A 72 -12.30 -0.39 -7.55
CA PHE A 72 -11.74 -1.60 -6.98
C PHE A 72 -11.08 -1.35 -5.62
N SER A 73 -10.28 -0.29 -5.50
CA SER A 73 -9.59 0.07 -4.25
C SER A 73 -10.58 0.35 -3.12
N ARG A 74 -11.70 1.01 -3.40
CA ARG A 74 -12.76 1.29 -2.41
C ARG A 74 -13.42 0.04 -1.81
N ARG A 75 -13.25 -1.11 -2.41
CA ARG A 75 -13.74 -2.38 -1.83
C ARG A 75 -12.98 -2.79 -0.57
N PHE A 76 -11.79 -2.25 -0.36
CA PHE A 76 -10.99 -2.47 0.85
C PHE A 76 -11.32 -1.48 1.97
N GLY A 77 -11.88 -0.32 1.64
CA GLY A 77 -12.23 0.75 2.57
C GLY A 77 -12.17 2.14 1.93
N ASP A 78 -12.24 3.17 2.75
CA ASP A 78 -12.11 4.55 2.29
C ASP A 78 -10.69 4.79 1.76
N LEU A 79 -10.60 5.65 0.75
CA LEU A 79 -9.32 5.98 0.12
C LEU A 79 -8.73 7.26 0.71
N ASP A 80 -7.47 7.19 1.05
CA ASP A 80 -6.68 8.38 1.39
C ASP A 80 -6.33 9.19 0.13
N TRP A 81 -6.15 10.48 0.32
CA TRP A 81 -5.59 11.31 -0.72
C TRP A 81 -4.10 11.03 -0.88
N ALA A 82 -3.67 10.92 -2.13
CA ALA A 82 -2.27 10.80 -2.46
C ALA A 82 -1.46 11.96 -1.86
N PRO A 83 -0.24 11.71 -1.37
CA PRO A 83 0.64 12.76 -0.90
C PRO A 83 0.85 13.83 -1.96
N VAL A 84 0.88 15.09 -1.54
CA VAL A 84 1.23 16.20 -2.45
C VAL A 84 2.68 16.02 -2.88
N GLN A 85 2.93 16.18 -4.18
CA GLN A 85 4.27 16.09 -4.72
C GLN A 85 5.17 17.24 -4.23
N GLU A 86 6.47 17.07 -4.40
CA GLU A 86 7.48 18.08 -4.09
C GLU A 86 7.22 19.40 -4.85
N THR A 87 6.63 19.30 -6.05
CA THR A 87 6.26 20.44 -6.91
C THR A 87 4.91 21.06 -6.56
N GLY A 88 4.17 20.50 -5.58
CA GLY A 88 2.81 20.93 -5.26
C GLY A 88 1.74 20.45 -6.23
N ARG A 89 2.10 19.65 -7.23
CA ARG A 89 1.18 19.16 -8.26
C ARG A 89 0.43 17.91 -7.79
N ARG A 90 -0.82 17.78 -8.26
CA ARG A 90 -1.56 16.52 -8.34
C ARG A 90 -1.66 16.18 -9.82
N PHE A 91 -1.27 14.96 -10.20
CA PHE A 91 -1.15 14.63 -11.63
C PHE A 91 -2.45 14.22 -12.28
N VAL A 92 -3.42 13.71 -11.52
CA VAL A 92 -4.72 13.31 -12.06
C VAL A 92 -5.76 14.32 -11.57
N GLU A 93 -6.25 15.15 -12.48
CA GLU A 93 -7.26 16.15 -12.15
C GLU A 93 -8.57 15.47 -11.71
N GLY A 94 -9.14 15.93 -10.60
CA GLY A 94 -10.39 15.39 -10.06
C GLY A 94 -10.26 14.05 -9.35
N LEU A 95 -9.07 13.43 -9.32
CA LEU A 95 -8.81 12.13 -8.69
C LEU A 95 -7.65 12.22 -7.67
N PRO A 96 -7.89 12.86 -6.52
CA PRO A 96 -6.83 13.13 -5.53
C PRO A 96 -6.25 11.86 -4.88
N GLU A 97 -6.89 10.72 -5.03
CA GLU A 97 -6.46 9.43 -4.50
C GLU A 97 -5.34 8.78 -5.34
N ILE A 98 -5.19 9.21 -6.61
CA ILE A 98 -4.21 8.62 -7.53
C ILE A 98 -2.88 9.36 -7.44
N TYR A 99 -1.81 8.58 -7.20
CA TYR A 99 -0.43 9.04 -7.19
C TYR A 99 0.33 8.43 -8.36
N ILE A 100 0.93 9.27 -9.21
CA ILE A 100 1.69 8.81 -10.38
C ILE A 100 3.16 8.67 -9.98
N VAL A 101 3.66 7.43 -10.02
CA VAL A 101 5.08 7.13 -9.90
C VAL A 101 5.66 6.97 -11.30
N SER A 102 6.60 7.82 -11.69
CA SER A 102 7.17 7.78 -13.04
C SER A 102 8.53 8.49 -13.11
N ASN A 103 9.41 7.97 -13.95
CA ASN A 103 10.65 8.66 -14.37
C ASN A 103 10.52 9.32 -15.75
N VAL A 104 9.34 9.28 -16.36
CA VAL A 104 9.08 9.90 -17.67
C VAL A 104 9.03 11.40 -17.55
N THR A 105 9.62 12.08 -18.54
CA THR A 105 9.55 13.54 -18.67
C THR A 105 8.89 13.92 -19.99
N VAL A 106 8.05 14.95 -19.97
CA VAL A 106 7.46 15.57 -21.16
C VAL A 106 7.93 17.01 -21.23
N ASN A 107 8.56 17.40 -22.33
CA ASN A 107 9.15 18.74 -22.50
C ASN A 107 10.14 19.10 -21.36
N GLY A 108 10.92 18.12 -20.88
CA GLY A 108 11.87 18.29 -19.79
C GLY A 108 11.24 18.38 -18.38
N GLN A 109 9.91 18.24 -18.27
CA GLN A 109 9.19 18.27 -16.98
C GLN A 109 8.77 16.85 -16.59
N PRO A 110 9.01 16.43 -15.34
CA PRO A 110 8.56 15.12 -14.87
C PRO A 110 7.02 15.05 -14.85
N ILE A 111 6.47 13.94 -15.32
CA ILE A 111 5.02 13.67 -15.27
C ILE A 111 4.60 12.91 -14.01
N GLY A 112 5.55 12.38 -13.25
CA GLY A 112 5.32 11.63 -12.02
C GLY A 112 6.30 12.01 -10.91
N SER A 113 6.16 11.36 -9.78
CA SER A 113 7.02 11.50 -8.60
C SER A 113 8.04 10.39 -8.50
N LEU A 114 9.02 10.56 -7.60
CA LEU A 114 10.11 9.65 -7.25
C LEU A 114 11.17 9.49 -8.36
N GLY A 115 10.86 9.79 -9.62
CA GLY A 115 11.82 9.75 -10.72
C GLY A 115 12.56 8.40 -10.84
N ALA A 116 13.85 8.47 -11.15
CA ALA A 116 14.75 7.32 -11.20
C ALA A 116 15.51 7.07 -9.88
N GLY A 117 15.13 7.79 -8.80
CA GLY A 117 15.76 7.65 -7.49
C GLY A 117 15.44 6.33 -6.81
N GLU A 118 16.44 5.71 -6.19
CA GLU A 118 16.25 4.50 -5.39
C GLU A 118 15.56 4.88 -4.07
N ALA A 119 14.42 4.25 -3.77
CA ALA A 119 13.71 4.44 -2.53
C ALA A 119 14.30 3.57 -1.40
N VAL A 120 14.39 4.13 -0.19
CA VAL A 120 14.77 3.36 0.99
C VAL A 120 13.62 2.46 1.45
N TRP A 121 13.93 1.36 2.17
CA TRP A 121 12.93 0.54 2.84
C TRP A 121 12.02 1.37 3.73
N HIS A 122 10.71 1.26 3.54
CA HIS A 122 9.70 2.02 4.26
C HIS A 122 8.37 1.29 4.32
N THR A 123 7.49 1.78 5.17
CA THR A 123 6.06 1.48 5.14
C THR A 123 5.35 2.75 4.68
N ASP A 124 4.47 2.62 3.69
CA ASP A 124 3.74 3.74 3.13
C ASP A 124 2.93 4.47 4.21
N MET A 125 2.97 5.80 4.14
CA MET A 125 2.20 6.74 4.97
C MET A 125 2.19 6.44 6.48
N SER A 126 3.17 5.68 6.98
CA SER A 126 3.32 5.32 8.40
C SER A 126 3.50 6.52 9.35
N TYR A 127 3.68 7.71 8.80
CA TYR A 127 3.74 8.98 9.53
C TYR A 127 2.36 9.56 9.89
N LEU A 128 1.26 8.95 9.43
CA LEU A 128 -0.11 9.29 9.81
C LEU A 128 -0.53 8.55 11.08
N ASP A 129 -1.41 9.16 11.88
CA ASP A 129 -1.96 8.52 13.08
C ASP A 129 -2.80 7.28 12.73
N VAL A 130 -3.49 7.30 11.61
CA VAL A 130 -4.18 6.15 11.01
C VAL A 130 -3.56 5.92 9.63
N PRO A 131 -2.61 5.00 9.51
CA PRO A 131 -2.00 4.68 8.22
C PRO A 131 -2.96 3.87 7.33
N PRO A 132 -2.82 3.96 6.00
CA PRO A 132 -3.63 3.16 5.09
C PRO A 132 -3.40 1.66 5.28
N MET A 133 -4.46 0.88 5.09
CA MET A 133 -4.44 -0.58 5.21
C MET A 133 -3.55 -1.23 4.14
N ALA A 134 -3.57 -0.69 2.91
CA ALA A 134 -2.86 -1.23 1.75
C ALA A 134 -2.50 -0.13 0.76
N SER A 135 -1.53 -0.42 -0.08
CA SER A 135 -1.23 0.34 -1.29
C SER A 135 -1.49 -0.54 -2.51
N MET A 136 -2.05 0.05 -3.56
CA MET A 136 -2.29 -0.63 -4.83
C MET A 136 -1.50 0.06 -5.94
N LEU A 137 -0.77 -0.74 -6.72
CA LEU A 137 0.00 -0.26 -7.87
C LEU A 137 -0.60 -0.84 -9.13
N TYR A 138 -0.93 0.02 -10.09
CA TYR A 138 -1.32 -0.37 -11.44
C TYR A 138 -0.23 0.05 -12.42
N ALA A 139 0.42 -0.93 -13.04
CA ALA A 139 1.52 -0.70 -13.96
C ALA A 139 0.97 -0.31 -15.35
N LEU A 140 1.25 0.91 -15.79
CA LEU A 140 0.93 1.40 -17.14
C LEU A 140 2.06 1.08 -18.11
N GLU A 141 3.30 1.26 -17.67
CA GLU A 141 4.51 0.98 -18.45
C GLU A 141 5.57 0.36 -17.53
N VAL A 142 6.16 -0.74 -17.96
CA VAL A 142 7.17 -1.47 -17.21
C VAL A 142 8.44 -1.54 -18.07
N PRO A 143 9.62 -1.16 -17.54
CA PRO A 143 10.84 -1.26 -18.29
C PRO A 143 11.21 -2.73 -18.56
N PRO A 144 11.93 -3.04 -19.66
CA PRO A 144 12.32 -4.40 -20.00
C PRO A 144 13.31 -5.02 -18.98
N ALA A 145 14.00 -4.17 -18.20
CA ALA A 145 14.93 -4.60 -17.16
C ALA A 145 15.06 -3.54 -16.07
N GLY A 146 15.28 -3.98 -14.83
CA GLY A 146 15.42 -3.10 -13.66
C GLY A 146 14.09 -2.58 -13.12
N GLY A 147 14.15 -1.58 -12.24
CA GLY A 147 12.98 -0.95 -11.62
C GLY A 147 12.15 -1.88 -10.71
N ASN A 148 12.75 -2.93 -10.18
CA ASN A 148 12.05 -3.89 -9.32
C ASN A 148 11.62 -3.25 -8.01
N THR A 149 10.39 -3.55 -7.57
CA THR A 149 9.91 -3.25 -6.22
C THR A 149 10.16 -4.45 -5.33
N SER A 150 10.92 -4.25 -4.25
CA SER A 150 11.22 -5.29 -3.27
C SER A 150 10.29 -5.18 -2.06
N PHE A 151 9.87 -6.31 -1.54
CA PHE A 151 8.99 -6.40 -0.37
C PHE A 151 9.64 -7.24 0.74
N CYS A 152 9.34 -6.89 2.00
CA CYS A 152 9.84 -7.58 3.18
C CYS A 152 8.67 -7.95 4.09
N SER A 153 8.58 -9.23 4.49
CA SER A 153 7.58 -9.68 5.44
C SER A 153 7.94 -9.27 6.86
N MET A 154 7.24 -8.29 7.39
CA MET A 154 7.45 -7.82 8.76
C MET A 154 6.92 -8.80 9.81
N TYR A 155 6.07 -9.76 9.42
CA TYR A 155 5.73 -10.94 10.23
C TYR A 155 6.93 -11.85 10.40
N ALA A 156 7.54 -12.27 9.30
CA ALA A 156 8.70 -13.16 9.33
C ALA A 156 9.90 -12.52 10.03
N VAL A 157 10.10 -11.21 9.84
CA VAL A 157 11.14 -10.46 10.57
C VAL A 157 10.89 -10.53 12.08
N TYR A 158 9.65 -10.30 12.54
CA TYR A 158 9.31 -10.43 13.96
C TYR A 158 9.49 -11.85 14.46
N GLU A 159 9.04 -12.86 13.72
CA GLU A 159 9.14 -14.28 14.07
C GLU A 159 10.59 -14.72 14.23
N ALA A 160 11.49 -14.22 13.38
CA ALA A 160 12.92 -14.53 13.41
C ALA A 160 13.69 -13.87 14.57
N LEU A 161 13.10 -12.91 15.27
CA LEU A 161 13.77 -12.28 16.40
C LEU A 161 13.98 -13.25 17.56
N PRO A 162 15.13 -13.22 18.24
CA PRO A 162 15.32 -13.95 19.49
C PRO A 162 14.31 -13.53 20.56
N ASP A 163 13.84 -14.46 21.39
CA ASP A 163 12.83 -14.18 22.43
C ASP A 163 13.25 -13.06 23.40
N ARG A 164 14.54 -12.98 23.71
CA ARG A 164 15.08 -11.87 24.53
C ARG A 164 14.77 -10.51 23.88
N LEU A 165 14.92 -10.41 22.57
CA LEU A 165 14.65 -9.15 21.86
C LEU A 165 13.16 -8.89 21.74
N LYS A 166 12.35 -9.93 21.45
CA LYS A 166 10.87 -9.81 21.44
C LYS A 166 10.34 -9.25 22.75
N ARG A 167 10.83 -9.79 23.89
CA ARG A 167 10.44 -9.28 25.23
C ARG A 167 10.87 -7.84 25.46
N ARG A 168 12.09 -7.47 25.03
CA ARG A 168 12.62 -6.12 25.20
C ARG A 168 11.82 -5.08 24.44
N ILE A 169 11.35 -5.40 23.24
CA ILE A 169 10.68 -4.45 22.34
C ILE A 169 9.16 -4.45 22.45
N ALA A 170 8.56 -5.39 23.19
CA ALA A 170 7.11 -5.64 23.18
C ALA A 170 6.26 -4.39 23.49
N ASN A 171 6.74 -3.50 24.32
CA ASN A 171 6.03 -2.29 24.76
C ASN A 171 6.67 -0.99 24.24
N LEU A 172 7.67 -1.10 23.37
CA LEU A 172 8.30 0.09 22.81
C LEU A 172 7.41 0.73 21.74
N LYS A 173 7.56 2.02 21.59
CA LYS A 173 6.94 2.82 20.54
C LYS A 173 8.00 3.40 19.63
N ILE A 174 7.63 3.59 18.38
CA ILE A 174 8.46 4.25 17.39
C ILE A 174 7.75 5.50 16.88
N LYS A 175 8.48 6.62 16.82
CA LYS A 175 8.07 7.84 16.13
C LYS A 175 8.44 7.69 14.66
N HIS A 176 7.46 7.74 13.78
CA HIS A 176 7.66 7.74 12.33
C HIS A 176 7.85 9.18 11.82
N ASP A 177 8.75 9.34 10.85
CA ASP A 177 9.07 10.66 10.30
C ASP A 177 8.17 11.01 9.11
N GLY A 178 7.50 12.16 9.20
CA GLY A 178 6.72 12.76 8.11
C GLY A 178 7.45 13.88 7.37
N THR A 179 8.73 14.15 7.66
CA THR A 179 9.49 15.26 7.06
C THR A 179 9.86 14.97 5.61
N TYR A 180 10.37 13.76 5.35
CA TYR A 180 10.86 13.37 4.03
C TYR A 180 10.01 12.24 3.43
N ASN A 181 9.92 12.20 2.10
CA ASN A 181 9.33 11.06 1.40
C ASN A 181 10.34 9.88 1.27
N SER A 182 9.94 8.79 0.65
CA SER A 182 10.78 7.59 0.47
C SER A 182 11.97 7.83 -0.47
N GLY A 183 11.87 8.80 -1.36
CA GLY A 183 12.98 9.24 -2.22
C GLY A 183 13.96 10.20 -1.51
N GLY A 184 13.71 10.55 -0.25
CA GLY A 184 14.58 11.47 0.53
C GLY A 184 14.29 12.95 0.31
N TYR A 185 13.23 13.30 -0.43
CA TYR A 185 12.84 14.70 -0.68
C TYR A 185 12.00 15.24 0.48
N LEU A 186 12.27 16.51 0.83
CA LEU A 186 11.47 17.24 1.83
C LEU A 186 10.02 17.37 1.33
N ARG A 187 9.07 17.03 2.20
CA ARG A 187 7.65 17.16 1.86
C ARG A 187 7.25 18.62 1.83
N GLN A 188 6.33 18.95 0.93
CA GLN A 188 5.79 20.30 0.80
C GLN A 188 5.12 20.75 2.11
N GLY A 189 5.35 22.01 2.48
CA GLY A 189 4.79 22.61 3.70
C GLY A 189 5.45 22.15 4.98
N VAL A 190 6.52 21.35 4.91
CA VAL A 190 7.29 20.88 6.08
C VAL A 190 8.62 21.60 6.15
N THR A 191 8.98 22.07 7.35
CA THR A 191 10.30 22.62 7.64
C THR A 191 11.22 21.51 8.12
N ALA A 192 12.40 21.40 7.49
CA ALA A 192 13.44 20.48 7.95
C ALA A 192 13.91 20.85 9.37
N THR A 193 14.20 19.83 10.17
CA THR A 193 14.74 19.98 11.52
C THR A 193 15.79 18.91 11.78
N ASP A 194 16.82 19.28 12.54
CA ASP A 194 17.84 18.35 13.03
C ASP A 194 17.45 17.69 14.36
N ASP A 195 16.35 18.14 14.99
CA ASP A 195 15.81 17.52 16.19
C ASP A 195 14.63 16.59 15.81
N PRO A 196 14.82 15.24 15.85
CA PRO A 196 13.78 14.28 15.50
C PRO A 196 12.49 14.44 16.31
N ARG A 197 12.57 14.99 17.53
CA ARG A 197 11.39 15.21 18.38
C ARG A 197 10.47 16.29 17.85
N LYS A 198 11.00 17.21 17.05
CA LYS A 198 10.27 18.32 16.44
C LYS A 198 9.78 17.98 15.02
N SER A 199 10.22 16.86 14.43
CA SER A 199 9.77 16.46 13.11
C SER A 199 8.28 16.06 13.16
N PRO A 200 7.49 16.34 12.11
CA PRO A 200 6.12 15.84 12.02
C PRO A 200 6.09 14.32 11.90
N GLY A 201 4.97 13.69 12.28
CA GLY A 201 4.75 12.27 12.12
C GLY A 201 4.14 11.62 13.35
N ALA A 202 3.61 10.41 13.18
CA ALA A 202 2.87 9.67 14.18
C ALA A 202 3.76 8.77 15.04
N VAL A 203 3.23 8.39 16.20
CA VAL A 203 3.84 7.43 17.12
C VAL A 203 3.02 6.16 17.12
N HIS A 204 3.66 5.03 16.75
CA HIS A 204 3.02 3.73 16.72
C HIS A 204 3.72 2.72 17.63
N PRO A 205 3.03 1.64 18.08
CA PRO A 205 3.69 0.51 18.69
C PRO A 205 4.77 -0.06 17.76
N LEU A 206 5.94 -0.42 18.29
CA LEU A 206 6.99 -1.07 17.49
C LEU A 206 6.60 -2.49 17.09
N VAL A 207 5.84 -3.17 17.96
CA VAL A 207 5.23 -4.48 17.67
C VAL A 207 3.72 -4.28 17.56
N CYS A 208 3.18 -4.48 16.37
CA CYS A 208 1.75 -4.40 16.09
C CYS A 208 1.14 -5.79 15.93
N VAL A 209 -0.17 -5.87 16.16
CA VAL A 209 -0.99 -7.03 15.83
C VAL A 209 -1.88 -6.64 14.64
N HIS A 210 -1.81 -7.39 13.57
CA HIS A 210 -2.67 -7.14 12.41
C HIS A 210 -4.13 -7.40 12.76
N PRO A 211 -5.06 -6.45 12.53
CA PRO A 211 -6.42 -6.54 13.01
C PRO A 211 -7.20 -7.75 12.46
N ASP A 212 -7.01 -8.07 11.19
CA ASP A 212 -7.77 -9.15 10.54
C ASP A 212 -7.15 -10.54 10.76
N THR A 213 -5.80 -10.64 10.84
CA THR A 213 -5.10 -11.92 10.92
C THR A 213 -4.66 -12.31 12.33
N GLY A 214 -4.62 -11.37 13.27
CA GLY A 214 -4.09 -11.58 14.62
C GLY A 214 -2.56 -11.79 14.68
N ARG A 215 -1.86 -11.75 13.56
CA ARG A 215 -0.41 -11.97 13.50
C ARG A 215 0.36 -10.77 14.04
N ARG A 216 1.43 -11.04 14.77
CA ARG A 216 2.34 -10.00 15.24
C ARG A 216 3.38 -9.67 14.17
N MET A 217 3.69 -8.38 14.06
CA MET A 217 4.67 -7.86 13.12
C MET A 217 5.48 -6.74 13.74
N LEU A 218 6.66 -6.48 13.21
CA LEU A 218 7.35 -5.21 13.44
C LEU A 218 6.72 -4.14 12.57
N TYR A 219 6.41 -2.99 13.17
CA TYR A 219 5.93 -1.83 12.45
C TYR A 219 6.99 -0.74 12.46
N LEU A 220 7.94 -0.87 11.55
CA LEU A 220 9.02 0.10 11.42
C LEU A 220 9.27 0.40 9.95
N GLY A 221 9.75 1.62 9.73
CA GLY A 221 10.21 2.08 8.44
C GLY A 221 11.49 2.88 8.64
N ARG A 222 12.38 2.83 7.68
CA ARG A 222 13.61 3.60 7.74
C ARG A 222 13.35 5.01 7.21
N ARG A 223 13.22 5.97 8.11
CA ARG A 223 13.10 7.40 7.83
C ARG A 223 14.18 8.15 8.61
N ARG A 224 14.65 9.26 8.04
CA ARG A 224 15.79 10.04 8.56
C ARG A 224 15.63 10.43 10.03
N ASN A 225 14.45 10.88 10.43
CA ASN A 225 14.14 11.38 11.77
C ASN A 225 13.28 10.41 12.60
N ALA A 226 13.14 9.13 12.16
CA ALA A 226 12.43 8.13 12.94
C ALA A 226 13.30 7.65 14.12
N TYR A 227 12.69 7.42 15.28
CA TYR A 227 13.42 6.95 16.46
C TYR A 227 12.53 6.13 17.40
N LEU A 228 13.16 5.27 18.18
CA LEU A 228 12.49 4.53 19.26
C LEU A 228 12.32 5.44 20.46
N MET A 229 11.10 5.50 21.00
CA MET A 229 10.81 6.32 22.17
C MET A 229 11.24 5.60 23.45
N GLY A 230 11.85 6.37 24.37
CA GLY A 230 12.23 5.85 25.69
C GLY A 230 13.55 5.07 25.73
N LEU A 231 14.36 5.22 24.68
CA LEU A 231 15.74 4.71 24.65
C LEU A 231 16.72 5.88 24.68
#